data_2de46b7a5ed08e430dc2da30f5126bd2
#
_entry.id   2de46b7a5ed08e430dc2da30f5126bd2
#
_cell.length_a   1.000
_cell.length_b   1.000
_cell.length_c   1.000
_cell.angle_alpha   90.00
_cell.angle_beta   90.00
_cell.angle_gamma   90.00
#
_symmetry.space_group_name_H-M   'P 1'
#
loop_
_entity.id
_entity.type
_entity.pdbx_description
1 polymer ?
#
loop_
_entity_poly.entity_id
_entity_poly.type
_entity_poly.pdbx_seq_one_letter_code
_entity_poly.pdbx_strand_id
1 'polypeptide(L)'
;MIQFEQVTKRFPGGQEALSDLTLTIDKGEMIFVTGHSGAGKSTLLRLIALIERPTSGQVIVDGQNTRKVRRRRIPGYRRQIGMVFQDHKLLYDRPVFDNVALPLIIAGVGHRDAGRRVRAALDQVGLLHKEKQSPETLSAGEQQRVGIARAIVTRPKL
;
A
#
# COMPACT_ATOMS: atom_id res chain seq x y z
N MET A 1 -8.53 -5.13 -11.66
CA MET A 1 -8.87 -4.00 -12.55
C MET A 1 -9.09 -2.76 -11.70
N ILE A 2 -8.53 -1.62 -12.10
CA ILE A 2 -8.73 -0.31 -11.46
C ILE A 2 -9.25 0.64 -12.53
N GLN A 3 -10.26 1.44 -12.18
CA GLN A 3 -10.84 2.42 -13.11
C GLN A 3 -10.95 3.78 -12.40
N PHE A 4 -10.50 4.81 -13.07
CA PHE A 4 -10.72 6.21 -12.73
C PHE A 4 -11.69 6.77 -13.78
N GLU A 5 -12.79 7.36 -13.35
CA GLU A 5 -13.81 7.93 -14.22
C GLU A 5 -13.98 9.40 -13.87
N GLN A 6 -13.44 10.28 -14.74
CA GLN A 6 -13.47 11.74 -14.61
C GLN A 6 -13.06 12.22 -13.20
N VAL A 7 -11.96 11.66 -12.68
CA VAL A 7 -11.53 11.88 -11.30
C VAL A 7 -10.78 13.20 -11.19
N THR A 8 -11.30 14.09 -10.35
CA THR A 8 -10.62 15.30 -9.92
C THR A 8 -10.31 15.21 -8.42
N LYS A 9 -9.12 15.61 -8.03
CA LYS A 9 -8.72 15.78 -6.63
C LYS A 9 -8.13 17.16 -6.40
N ARG A 10 -8.83 17.94 -5.56
CA ARG A 10 -8.37 19.21 -5.02
C ARG A 10 -8.12 19.08 -3.53
N PHE A 11 -7.04 19.68 -3.06
CA PHE A 11 -6.72 19.77 -1.64
C PHE A 11 -7.22 21.10 -1.05
N PRO A 12 -7.39 21.17 0.29
CA PRO A 12 -7.60 22.46 0.96
C PRO A 12 -6.50 23.45 0.54
N GLY A 13 -6.86 24.68 0.22
CA GLY A 13 -5.92 25.67 -0.34
C GLY A 13 -5.95 25.77 -1.88
N GLY A 14 -6.83 25.01 -2.55
CA GLY A 14 -7.09 25.14 -4.00
C GLY A 14 -6.13 24.39 -4.91
N GLN A 15 -5.10 23.72 -4.38
CA GLN A 15 -4.18 22.93 -5.19
C GLN A 15 -4.91 21.73 -5.81
N GLU A 16 -4.95 21.70 -7.14
CA GLU A 16 -5.49 20.58 -7.91
C GLU A 16 -4.36 19.58 -8.21
N ALA A 17 -4.49 18.38 -7.68
CA ALA A 17 -3.50 17.31 -7.87
C ALA A 17 -3.85 16.37 -9.02
N LEU A 18 -5.13 16.22 -9.34
CA LEU A 18 -5.62 15.47 -10.50
C LEU A 18 -6.82 16.23 -11.08
N SER A 19 -6.86 16.34 -12.41
CA SER A 19 -7.93 17.03 -13.14
C SER A 19 -8.50 16.08 -14.19
N ASP A 20 -9.78 15.79 -14.07
CA ASP A 20 -10.59 14.99 -15.03
C ASP A 20 -9.90 13.70 -15.52
N LEU A 21 -9.22 13.00 -14.61
CA LEU A 21 -8.48 11.81 -14.94
C LEU A 21 -9.42 10.64 -15.27
N THR A 22 -9.31 10.12 -16.48
CA THR A 22 -9.95 8.87 -16.90
C THR A 22 -8.87 7.88 -17.29
N LEU A 23 -8.80 6.75 -16.57
CA LEU A 23 -7.77 5.73 -16.74
C LEU A 23 -8.32 4.36 -16.35
N THR A 24 -8.03 3.35 -17.14
CA THR A 24 -8.29 1.94 -16.79
C THR A 24 -6.98 1.18 -16.71
N ILE A 25 -6.84 0.38 -15.67
CA ILE A 25 -5.71 -0.55 -15.44
C ILE A 25 -6.30 -1.94 -15.35
N ASP A 26 -5.92 -2.82 -16.25
CA ASP A 26 -6.46 -4.17 -16.28
C ASP A 26 -5.83 -5.09 -15.22
N LYS A 27 -6.46 -6.23 -15.00
CA LYS A 27 -5.96 -7.20 -14.05
C LYS A 27 -4.67 -7.83 -14.57
N GLY A 28 -3.61 -7.81 -13.76
CA GLY A 28 -2.30 -8.36 -14.10
C GLY A 28 -1.38 -7.40 -14.83
N GLU A 29 -1.83 -6.20 -15.14
CA GLU A 29 -0.94 -5.17 -15.70
C GLU A 29 0.07 -4.65 -14.67
N MET A 30 1.27 -4.37 -15.17
CA MET A 30 2.30 -3.60 -14.48
C MET A 30 2.37 -2.21 -15.10
N ILE A 31 2.14 -1.18 -14.29
CA ILE A 31 2.12 0.21 -14.75
C ILE A 31 3.18 1.03 -14.05
N PHE A 32 3.92 1.82 -14.85
CA PHE A 32 4.83 2.84 -14.37
C PHE A 32 4.17 4.22 -14.49
N VAL A 33 3.96 4.87 -13.34
CA VAL A 33 3.44 6.24 -13.29
C VAL A 33 4.62 7.20 -13.22
N THR A 34 4.88 7.93 -14.32
CA THR A 34 5.98 8.88 -14.46
C THR A 34 5.47 10.33 -14.44
N GLY A 35 6.36 11.28 -14.21
CA GLY A 35 6.06 12.71 -14.20
C GLY A 35 6.91 13.45 -13.16
N HIS A 36 6.94 14.79 -13.26
CA HIS A 36 7.67 15.67 -12.34
C HIS A 36 7.15 15.58 -10.89
N SER A 37 7.90 16.16 -9.93
CA SER A 37 7.42 16.28 -8.55
C SER A 37 6.13 17.13 -8.53
N GLY A 38 5.14 16.71 -7.74
CA GLY A 38 3.83 17.38 -7.70
C GLY A 38 2.83 16.95 -8.79
N ALA A 39 3.20 16.13 -9.77
CA ALA A 39 2.31 15.68 -10.86
C ALA A 39 1.15 14.76 -10.43
N GLY A 40 0.86 14.61 -9.13
CA GLY A 40 -0.28 13.83 -8.66
C GLY A 40 -0.03 12.32 -8.50
N LYS A 41 1.16 11.78 -8.81
CA LYS A 41 1.47 10.34 -8.75
C LYS A 41 1.12 9.71 -7.40
N SER A 42 1.56 10.31 -6.30
CA SER A 42 1.25 9.82 -4.95
C SER A 42 -0.23 9.98 -4.61
N THR A 43 -0.90 10.99 -5.16
CA THR A 43 -2.34 11.21 -4.98
C THR A 43 -3.14 10.09 -5.63
N LEU A 44 -2.75 9.66 -6.83
CA LEU A 44 -3.36 8.54 -7.53
C LEU A 44 -3.32 7.27 -6.66
N LEU A 45 -2.14 6.91 -6.13
CA LEU A 45 -1.99 5.75 -5.24
C LEU A 45 -2.80 5.88 -3.93
N ARG A 46 -2.85 7.10 -3.35
CA ARG A 46 -3.64 7.37 -2.14
C ARG A 46 -5.15 7.23 -2.37
N LEU A 47 -5.64 7.56 -3.56
CA LEU A 47 -7.04 7.35 -3.94
C LEU A 47 -7.36 5.86 -4.06
N ILE A 48 -6.48 5.08 -4.70
CA ILE A 48 -6.63 3.62 -4.80
C ILE A 48 -6.69 2.99 -3.41
N ALA A 49 -5.79 3.38 -2.50
CA ALA A 49 -5.74 2.84 -1.14
C ALA A 49 -6.79 3.44 -0.18
N LEU A 50 -7.70 4.30 -0.66
CA LEU A 50 -8.68 5.03 0.17
C LEU A 50 -8.06 5.82 1.34
N ILE A 51 -6.80 6.24 1.20
CA ILE A 51 -6.16 7.21 2.10
C ILE A 51 -6.77 8.58 1.86
N GLU A 52 -7.01 8.89 0.58
CA GLU A 52 -7.73 10.06 0.12
C GLU A 52 -9.03 9.66 -0.60
N ARG A 53 -9.94 10.61 -0.75
CA ARG A 53 -11.15 10.46 -1.57
C ARG A 53 -11.12 11.48 -2.70
N PRO A 54 -11.65 11.16 -3.88
CA PRO A 54 -11.77 12.12 -4.96
C PRO A 54 -12.73 13.27 -4.59
N THR A 55 -12.47 14.46 -5.10
CA THR A 55 -13.39 15.62 -5.00
C THR A 55 -14.59 15.39 -5.91
N SER A 56 -14.35 14.97 -7.16
CA SER A 56 -15.39 14.57 -8.11
C SER A 56 -14.96 13.32 -8.88
N GLY A 57 -15.85 12.74 -9.66
CA GLY A 57 -15.62 11.46 -10.34
C GLY A 57 -15.66 10.26 -9.41
N GLN A 58 -15.23 9.12 -9.89
CA GLN A 58 -15.21 7.89 -9.10
C GLN A 58 -14.00 7.01 -9.38
N VAL A 59 -13.53 6.31 -8.34
CA VAL A 59 -12.48 5.30 -8.44
C VAL A 59 -13.09 3.95 -8.12
N ILE A 60 -12.94 3.00 -9.02
CA ILE A 60 -13.45 1.63 -8.88
C ILE A 60 -12.24 0.69 -8.83
N VAL A 61 -12.15 -0.14 -7.80
CA VAL A 61 -11.09 -1.11 -7.61
C VAL A 61 -11.72 -2.49 -7.43
N ASP A 62 -11.34 -3.43 -8.28
CA ASP A 62 -11.88 -4.80 -8.32
C ASP A 62 -13.44 -4.82 -8.30
N GLY A 63 -14.05 -3.96 -9.12
CA GLY A 63 -15.51 -3.79 -9.21
C GLY A 63 -16.15 -3.01 -8.04
N GLN A 64 -15.37 -2.61 -7.03
CA GLN A 64 -15.87 -1.88 -5.88
C GLN A 64 -15.65 -0.37 -6.01
N ASN A 65 -16.72 0.42 -6.09
CA ASN A 65 -16.63 1.88 -6.07
C ASN A 65 -16.16 2.36 -4.68
N THR A 66 -15.02 3.02 -4.63
CA THR A 66 -14.38 3.48 -3.39
C THR A 66 -15.20 4.53 -2.64
N ARG A 67 -16.02 5.34 -3.32
CA ARG A 67 -16.92 6.33 -2.68
C ARG A 67 -17.97 5.65 -1.80
N LYS A 68 -18.43 4.44 -2.18
CA LYS A 68 -19.47 3.67 -1.47
C LYS A 68 -18.89 2.89 -0.28
N VAL A 69 -17.57 2.81 -0.13
CA VAL A 69 -16.94 2.11 1.00
C VAL A 69 -17.13 2.91 2.29
N ARG A 70 -17.95 2.37 3.19
CA ARG A 70 -18.21 2.97 4.52
C ARG A 70 -16.95 2.92 5.38
N ARG A 71 -16.76 3.90 6.28
CA ARG A 71 -15.55 4.00 7.15
C ARG A 71 -15.18 2.68 7.84
N ARG A 72 -16.15 1.98 8.40
CA ARG A 72 -15.93 0.69 9.08
C ARG A 72 -15.42 -0.43 8.16
N ARG A 73 -15.60 -0.32 6.84
CA ARG A 73 -15.14 -1.32 5.85
C ARG A 73 -13.78 -0.98 5.25
N ILE A 74 -13.24 0.22 5.48
CA ILE A 74 -11.95 0.65 4.93
C ILE A 74 -10.81 -0.28 5.37
N PRO A 75 -10.67 -0.72 6.63
CA PRO A 75 -9.60 -1.65 7.00
C PRO A 75 -9.65 -2.97 6.23
N GLY A 76 -10.84 -3.53 6.00
CA GLY A 76 -11.04 -4.73 5.19
C GLY A 76 -10.67 -4.53 3.72
N TYR A 77 -11.00 -3.37 3.17
CA TYR A 77 -10.62 -2.97 1.82
C TYR A 77 -9.09 -2.85 1.67
N ARG A 78 -8.43 -2.13 2.59
CA ARG A 78 -6.97 -1.92 2.54
C ARG A 78 -6.16 -3.20 2.69
N ARG A 79 -6.67 -4.22 3.39
CA ARG A 79 -6.00 -5.52 3.48
C ARG A 79 -5.84 -6.25 2.14
N GLN A 80 -6.60 -5.83 1.13
CA GLN A 80 -6.50 -6.39 -0.22
C GLN A 80 -5.45 -5.68 -1.08
N ILE A 81 -4.83 -4.62 -0.55
CA ILE A 81 -3.86 -3.78 -1.26
C ILE A 81 -2.53 -3.82 -0.52
N GLY A 82 -1.47 -4.24 -1.19
CA GLY A 82 -0.10 -4.14 -0.70
C GLY A 82 0.49 -2.79 -1.07
N MET A 83 0.71 -1.93 -0.08
CA MET A 83 1.23 -0.59 -0.32
C MET A 83 2.60 -0.41 0.30
N VAL A 84 3.57 0.04 -0.50
CA VAL A 84 4.89 0.46 -0.06
C VAL A 84 4.93 1.98 -0.04
N PHE A 85 5.25 2.56 1.11
CA PHE A 85 5.36 4.01 1.27
C PHE A 85 6.77 4.50 0.98
N GLN A 86 6.90 5.73 0.49
CA GLN A 86 8.19 6.35 0.18
C GLN A 86 9.11 6.45 1.40
N ASP A 87 8.56 6.72 2.57
CA ASP A 87 9.25 6.82 3.87
C ASP A 87 9.19 5.50 4.67
N HIS A 88 8.92 4.40 3.99
CA HIS A 88 8.81 3.02 4.48
C HIS A 88 7.84 2.82 5.65
N LYS A 89 7.55 3.82 6.49
CA LYS A 89 6.65 3.77 7.66
C LYS A 89 6.95 2.56 8.55
N LEU A 90 8.23 2.30 8.82
CA LEU A 90 8.63 1.22 9.72
C LEU A 90 8.44 1.64 11.18
N LEU A 91 8.13 0.67 12.03
CA LEU A 91 8.09 0.83 13.47
C LEU A 91 9.50 0.58 14.00
N TYR A 92 10.17 1.64 14.42
CA TYR A 92 11.58 1.59 14.86
C TYR A 92 11.74 0.99 16.25
N ASP A 93 10.68 0.98 17.04
CA ASP A 93 10.59 0.35 18.36
C ASP A 93 10.39 -1.18 18.29
N ARG A 94 10.34 -1.74 17.09
CA ARG A 94 10.06 -3.16 16.84
C ARG A 94 11.04 -3.76 15.84
N PRO A 95 11.42 -5.05 16.02
CA PRO A 95 12.30 -5.73 15.07
C PRO A 95 11.68 -5.85 13.68
N VAL A 96 12.51 -6.18 12.70
CA VAL A 96 12.13 -6.41 11.30
C VAL A 96 10.98 -7.42 11.19
N PHE A 97 11.07 -8.54 11.94
CA PHE A 97 10.04 -9.56 11.97
C PHE A 97 8.66 -8.99 12.33
N ASP A 98 8.57 -8.19 13.39
CA ASP A 98 7.30 -7.62 13.87
C ASP A 98 6.74 -6.59 12.88
N ASN A 99 7.61 -5.81 12.22
CA ASN A 99 7.20 -4.91 11.16
C ASN A 99 6.49 -5.64 10.02
N VAL A 100 7.02 -6.79 9.61
CA VAL A 100 6.41 -7.61 8.54
C VAL A 100 5.20 -8.39 9.04
N ALA A 101 5.17 -8.79 10.32
CA ALA A 101 4.07 -9.51 10.93
C ALA A 101 2.80 -8.67 11.12
N LEU A 102 2.95 -7.35 11.24
CA LEU A 102 1.86 -6.44 11.62
C LEU A 102 0.58 -6.61 10.80
N PRO A 103 0.59 -6.67 9.46
CA PRO A 103 -0.64 -6.87 8.68
C PRO A 103 -1.33 -8.22 8.96
N LEU A 104 -0.56 -9.26 9.26
CA LEU A 104 -1.09 -10.58 9.59
C LEU A 104 -1.75 -10.59 10.97
N ILE A 105 -1.13 -9.92 11.95
CA ILE A 105 -1.67 -9.73 13.30
C ILE A 105 -3.02 -8.99 13.23
N ILE A 106 -3.07 -7.89 12.47
CA ILE A 106 -4.30 -7.11 12.26
C ILE A 106 -5.38 -7.96 11.54
N ALA A 107 -4.96 -8.90 10.70
CA ALA A 107 -5.88 -9.81 10.01
C ALA A 107 -6.34 -10.99 10.89
N GLY A 108 -5.84 -11.12 12.12
CA GLY A 108 -6.18 -12.21 13.03
C GLY A 108 -5.56 -13.56 12.67
N VAL A 109 -4.44 -13.56 11.90
CA VAL A 109 -3.72 -14.79 11.54
C VAL A 109 -3.03 -15.36 12.78
N GLY A 110 -3.20 -16.64 13.04
CA GLY A 110 -2.57 -17.32 14.19
C GLY A 110 -1.04 -17.24 14.15
N HIS A 111 -0.42 -17.15 15.32
CA HIS A 111 1.01 -16.88 15.51
C HIS A 111 1.94 -17.82 14.70
N ARG A 112 1.65 -19.12 14.69
CA ARG A 112 2.46 -20.11 13.97
C ARG A 112 2.43 -19.88 12.44
N ASP A 113 1.26 -19.60 11.89
CA ASP A 113 1.10 -19.33 10.45
C ASP A 113 1.69 -17.96 10.06
N ALA A 114 1.47 -16.95 10.90
CA ALA A 114 2.08 -15.64 10.72
C ALA A 114 3.61 -15.74 10.68
N GLY A 115 4.24 -16.45 11.62
CA GLY A 115 5.69 -16.65 11.66
C GLY A 115 6.24 -17.31 10.39
N ARG A 116 5.54 -18.32 9.87
CA ARG A 116 5.93 -18.99 8.61
C ARG A 116 5.85 -18.02 7.42
N ARG A 117 4.77 -17.25 7.31
CA ARG A 117 4.57 -16.29 6.21
C ARG A 117 5.56 -15.14 6.26
N VAL A 118 5.85 -14.61 7.45
CA VAL A 118 6.85 -13.55 7.66
C VAL A 118 8.22 -13.99 7.17
N ARG A 119 8.69 -15.19 7.61
CA ARG A 119 9.99 -15.68 7.18
C ARG A 119 10.06 -15.91 5.67
N ALA A 120 9.00 -16.46 5.07
CA ALA A 120 8.94 -16.61 3.63
C ALA A 120 8.99 -15.25 2.89
N ALA A 121 8.30 -14.23 3.40
CA ALA A 121 8.33 -12.89 2.80
C ALA A 121 9.72 -12.23 2.97
N LEU A 122 10.37 -12.40 4.13
CA LEU A 122 11.72 -11.89 4.37
C LEU A 122 12.75 -12.60 3.51
N ASP A 123 12.60 -13.90 3.29
CA ASP A 123 13.47 -14.69 2.41
C ASP A 123 13.38 -14.19 0.96
N GLN A 124 12.16 -13.94 0.46
CA GLN A 124 11.94 -13.39 -0.89
C GLN A 124 12.66 -12.07 -1.14
N VAL A 125 12.86 -11.26 -0.10
CA VAL A 125 13.59 -9.97 -0.22
C VAL A 125 15.04 -10.04 0.27
N GLY A 126 15.54 -11.25 0.59
CA GLY A 126 16.92 -11.50 1.03
C GLY A 126 17.25 -10.97 2.42
N LEU A 127 16.27 -10.85 3.33
CA LEU A 127 16.44 -10.28 4.67
C LEU A 127 16.10 -11.24 5.81
N LEU A 128 15.96 -12.55 5.55
CA LEU A 128 15.61 -13.52 6.58
C LEU A 128 16.65 -13.53 7.74
N HIS A 129 17.93 -13.40 7.42
CA HIS A 129 19.03 -13.36 8.41
C HIS A 129 18.99 -12.13 9.31
N LYS A 130 18.19 -11.11 8.97
CA LYS A 130 18.01 -9.85 9.72
C LYS A 130 16.67 -9.79 10.47
N GLU A 131 15.93 -10.90 10.59
CA GLU A 131 14.57 -10.89 11.16
C GLU A 131 14.48 -10.30 12.56
N LYS A 132 15.56 -10.43 13.37
CA LYS A 132 15.62 -9.95 14.76
C LYS A 132 16.24 -8.55 14.93
N GLN A 133 16.77 -7.97 13.85
CA GLN A 133 17.43 -6.66 13.93
C GLN A 133 16.41 -5.52 14.03
N SER A 134 16.84 -4.39 14.63
CA SER A 134 16.10 -3.13 14.58
C SER A 134 16.17 -2.53 13.17
N PRO A 135 15.08 -1.93 12.66
CA PRO A 135 15.12 -1.20 11.40
C PRO A 135 16.16 -0.08 11.34
N GLU A 136 16.55 0.50 12.48
CA GLU A 136 17.57 1.56 12.56
C GLU A 136 18.96 1.09 12.10
N THR A 137 19.25 -0.20 12.24
CA THR A 137 20.54 -0.78 11.84
C THR A 137 20.60 -1.14 10.36
N LEU A 138 19.49 -0.99 9.65
CA LEU A 138 19.37 -1.31 8.23
C LEU A 138 19.72 -0.12 7.35
N SER A 139 20.35 -0.38 6.21
CA SER A 139 20.47 0.61 5.13
C SER A 139 19.09 1.00 4.59
N ALA A 140 19.01 2.18 3.93
CA ALA A 140 17.76 2.65 3.33
C ALA A 140 17.17 1.63 2.33
N GLY A 141 18.00 0.96 1.53
CA GLY A 141 17.56 -0.08 0.61
C GLY A 141 17.03 -1.33 1.33
N GLU A 142 17.59 -1.69 2.49
CA GLU A 142 17.08 -2.79 3.31
C GLU A 142 15.75 -2.42 3.98
N GLN A 143 15.63 -1.20 4.50
CA GLN A 143 14.38 -0.68 5.04
C GLN A 143 13.25 -0.71 3.99
N GLN A 144 13.58 -0.33 2.75
CA GLN A 144 12.65 -0.44 1.62
C GLN A 144 12.22 -1.89 1.38
N ARG A 145 13.16 -2.85 1.39
CA ARG A 145 12.84 -4.28 1.24
C ARG A 145 11.98 -4.82 2.38
N VAL A 146 12.18 -4.34 3.62
CA VAL A 146 11.26 -4.66 4.74
C VAL A 146 9.85 -4.14 4.45
N GLY A 147 9.75 -2.91 3.92
CA GLY A 147 8.47 -2.34 3.47
C GLY A 147 7.78 -3.18 2.40
N ILE A 148 8.56 -3.70 1.44
CA ILE A 148 8.07 -4.61 0.39
C ILE A 148 7.60 -5.93 1.01
N ALA A 149 8.41 -6.58 1.87
CA ALA A 149 8.02 -7.81 2.55
C ALA A 149 6.71 -7.65 3.33
N ARG A 150 6.55 -6.53 4.07
CA ARG A 150 5.32 -6.19 4.78
C ARG A 150 4.12 -6.01 3.84
N ALA A 151 4.31 -5.45 2.66
CA ALA A 151 3.25 -5.25 1.69
C ALA A 151 2.75 -6.58 1.09
N ILE A 152 3.65 -7.54 0.82
CA ILE A 152 3.32 -8.80 0.16
C ILE A 152 2.92 -9.94 1.11
N VAL A 153 3.21 -9.84 2.41
CA VAL A 153 3.04 -10.92 3.39
C VAL A 153 1.59 -11.44 3.51
N THR A 154 0.61 -10.57 3.25
CA THR A 154 -0.82 -10.93 3.25
C THR A 154 -1.28 -11.52 1.94
N ARG A 155 -0.41 -11.57 0.90
CA ARG A 155 -0.76 -11.94 -0.49
C ARG A 155 -1.92 -11.08 -1.00
N PRO A 156 -1.75 -9.75 -1.08
CA PRO A 156 -2.80 -8.85 -1.53
C PRO A 156 -3.17 -9.13 -2.99
N LYS A 157 -4.36 -8.65 -3.38
CA LYS A 157 -4.83 -8.76 -4.77
C LYS A 157 -4.21 -7.70 -5.69
N LEU A 158 -3.74 -6.57 -5.08
CA LEU A 158 -3.15 -5.41 -5.73
C LEU A 158 -1.92 -4.96 -4.95
#